data_b085f40c85339145fb7713e4978f2ed5
#
_entry.id   b085f40c85339145fb7713e4978f2ed5
#
_cell.length_a   1.000
_cell.length_b   1.000
_cell.length_c   1.000
_cell.angle_alpha   90.00
_cell.angle_beta   90.00
_cell.angle_gamma   90.00
#
_symmetry.space_group_name_H-M   'P 1'
#
loop_
_entity.id
_entity.type
_entity.pdbx_description
1 polymer ?
#
loop_
_entity_poly.entity_id
_entity_poly.type
_entity_poly.pdbx_seq_one_letter_code
_entity_poly.pdbx_strand_id
1 'polypeptide(L)'
;MPKFLYQGHGSFRLTSKSGIVIYIDPFAGEGYDLPADIVLITHQHDDHNQIKLITQKPGCTIISNVEAIEGGKHNTFDVGGILVEAVEASNKNHDPKECVGFIVTIDGIKVYFAGDTSKTSQMASFAKKQLDYAFLCCDGVYNMDLPEAAECAEIIGARFNVPVHMKPGELFDRERAEAFTGPNRLIVAAGEEIELR
;
A
#
# COMPACT_ATOMS: atom_id res chain seq x y z
N MET A 1 17.25 -9.60 -0.89
CA MET A 1 16.37 -8.52 -0.40
C MET A 1 14.96 -8.85 -0.83
N PRO A 2 13.91 -8.40 -0.15
CA PRO A 2 12.55 -8.61 -0.64
C PRO A 2 12.35 -7.85 -1.95
N LYS A 3 11.45 -8.37 -2.80
CA LYS A 3 11.12 -7.76 -4.08
C LYS A 3 9.76 -7.08 -3.97
N PHE A 4 9.63 -5.99 -4.70
CA PHE A 4 8.40 -5.22 -4.83
C PHE A 4 8.07 -5.07 -6.31
N LEU A 5 6.87 -5.47 -6.72
CA LEU A 5 6.31 -5.22 -8.05
C LEU A 5 5.17 -4.22 -7.91
N TYR A 6 5.25 -3.13 -8.64
CA TYR A 6 4.11 -2.21 -8.79
C TYR A 6 3.23 -2.69 -9.95
N GLN A 7 2.04 -3.18 -9.63
CA GLN A 7 1.10 -3.67 -10.66
C GLN A 7 0.31 -2.53 -11.31
N GLY A 8 0.38 -1.35 -10.70
CA GLY A 8 -0.31 -0.14 -11.16
C GLY A 8 -1.47 0.25 -10.26
N HIS A 9 -1.93 1.49 -10.38
CA HIS A 9 -2.98 2.10 -9.55
C HIS A 9 -2.62 2.06 -8.06
N GLY A 10 -3.38 1.33 -7.23
CA GLY A 10 -3.11 1.05 -5.83
C GLY A 10 -2.63 -0.39 -5.56
N SER A 11 -2.25 -1.14 -6.61
CA SER A 11 -2.01 -2.59 -6.54
C SER A 11 -0.53 -2.95 -6.48
N PHE A 12 -0.17 -3.86 -5.59
CA PHE A 12 1.23 -4.23 -5.36
C PHE A 12 1.41 -5.72 -5.08
N ARG A 13 2.62 -6.23 -5.39
CA ARG A 13 3.09 -7.53 -4.93
C ARG A 13 4.42 -7.37 -4.19
N LEU A 14 4.51 -7.94 -2.99
CA LEU A 14 5.76 -8.15 -2.28
C LEU A 14 6.15 -9.63 -2.35
N THR A 15 7.44 -9.90 -2.45
CA THR A 15 7.98 -11.27 -2.35
C THR A 15 9.16 -11.26 -1.38
N SER A 16 9.07 -12.03 -0.30
CA SER A 16 10.14 -12.13 0.70
C SER A 16 11.34 -12.93 0.15
N LYS A 17 12.48 -12.87 0.84
CA LYS A 17 13.65 -13.71 0.56
C LYS A 17 13.34 -15.21 0.66
N SER A 18 12.40 -15.58 1.53
CA SER A 18 11.95 -16.96 1.72
C SER A 18 10.90 -17.42 0.72
N GLY A 19 10.44 -16.52 -0.17
CA GLY A 19 9.43 -16.82 -1.20
C GLY A 19 7.97 -16.67 -0.74
N ILE A 20 7.71 -15.97 0.37
CA ILE A 20 6.34 -15.59 0.77
C ILE A 20 5.87 -14.50 -0.19
N VAL A 21 4.72 -14.71 -0.82
CA VAL A 21 4.09 -13.81 -1.79
C VAL A 21 2.90 -13.10 -1.15
N ILE A 22 2.91 -11.77 -1.20
CA ILE A 22 1.88 -10.91 -0.63
C ILE A 22 1.33 -10.03 -1.74
N TYR A 23 0.03 -10.03 -1.94
CA TYR A 23 -0.66 -9.05 -2.78
C TYR A 23 -1.38 -8.03 -1.93
N ILE A 24 -1.33 -6.78 -2.35
CA ILE A 24 -2.03 -5.67 -1.72
C ILE A 24 -2.92 -5.02 -2.78
N ASP A 25 -4.21 -4.88 -2.47
CA ASP A 25 -5.23 -4.20 -3.28
C ASP A 25 -5.21 -4.62 -4.76
N PRO A 26 -5.46 -5.90 -5.10
CA PRO A 26 -5.48 -6.36 -6.48
C PRO A 26 -6.59 -5.67 -7.28
N PHE A 27 -6.24 -5.13 -8.46
CA PHE A 27 -7.20 -4.43 -9.33
C PHE A 27 -7.06 -4.83 -10.80
N ALA A 28 -5.93 -4.47 -11.43
CA ALA A 28 -5.68 -4.66 -12.85
C ALA A 28 -4.15 -4.69 -13.10
N GLY A 29 -3.75 -4.71 -14.36
CA GLY A 29 -2.33 -4.82 -14.74
C GLY A 29 -1.85 -6.26 -14.78
N GLU A 30 -0.55 -6.43 -14.69
CA GLU A 30 0.14 -7.72 -14.81
C GLU A 30 0.81 -8.13 -13.48
N GLY A 31 1.39 -9.34 -13.44
CA GLY A 31 2.16 -9.81 -12.30
C GLY A 31 1.34 -10.55 -11.23
N TYR A 32 0.17 -11.11 -11.58
CA TYR A 32 -0.63 -12.00 -10.74
C TYR A 32 -0.28 -13.48 -10.98
N ASP A 33 0.96 -13.74 -11.40
CA ASP A 33 1.48 -15.04 -11.85
C ASP A 33 1.95 -15.94 -10.69
N LEU A 34 2.23 -15.39 -9.52
CA LEU A 34 2.66 -16.15 -8.36
C LEU A 34 1.50 -16.44 -7.41
N PRO A 35 1.34 -17.70 -6.93
CA PRO A 35 0.33 -18.00 -5.93
C PRO A 35 0.59 -17.27 -4.60
N ALA A 36 -0.46 -16.66 -4.04
CA ALA A 36 -0.41 -15.85 -2.82
C ALA A 36 -0.31 -16.69 -1.55
N ASP A 37 0.51 -16.23 -0.62
CA ASP A 37 0.49 -16.64 0.79
C ASP A 37 -0.38 -15.69 1.62
N ILE A 38 -0.37 -14.39 1.27
CA ILE A 38 -1.11 -13.34 1.97
C ILE A 38 -1.77 -12.40 0.95
N VAL A 39 -3.00 -11.99 1.22
CA VAL A 39 -3.69 -10.94 0.47
C VAL A 39 -4.17 -9.87 1.46
N LEU A 40 -3.81 -8.63 1.21
CA LEU A 40 -4.23 -7.46 1.99
C LEU A 40 -5.20 -6.62 1.17
N ILE A 41 -6.32 -6.21 1.78
CA ILE A 41 -7.34 -5.38 1.14
C ILE A 41 -7.61 -4.16 2.05
N THR A 42 -7.26 -2.97 1.58
CA THR A 42 -7.43 -1.75 2.35
C THR A 42 -8.90 -1.34 2.51
N HIS A 43 -9.72 -1.59 1.50
CA HIS A 43 -11.16 -1.32 1.49
C HIS A 43 -11.85 -2.06 0.33
N GLN A 44 -13.18 -1.97 0.25
CA GLN A 44 -13.99 -2.82 -0.64
C GLN A 44 -14.43 -2.13 -1.95
N HIS A 45 -13.68 -1.13 -2.44
CA HIS A 45 -13.95 -0.60 -3.78
C HIS A 45 -13.41 -1.55 -4.87
N ASP A 46 -14.05 -1.51 -6.04
CA ASP A 46 -13.77 -2.43 -7.15
C ASP A 46 -12.31 -2.35 -7.67
N ASP A 47 -11.66 -1.23 -7.48
CA ASP A 47 -10.26 -0.98 -7.87
C ASP A 47 -9.23 -1.39 -6.79
N HIS A 48 -9.69 -2.06 -5.70
CA HIS A 48 -8.82 -2.55 -4.61
C HIS A 48 -9.08 -4.02 -4.22
N ASN A 49 -10.17 -4.66 -4.67
CA ASN A 49 -10.59 -5.95 -4.14
C ASN A 49 -10.75 -7.07 -5.18
N GLN A 50 -10.07 -6.99 -6.32
CA GLN A 50 -10.20 -8.01 -7.39
C GLN A 50 -9.43 -9.30 -7.07
N ILE A 51 -9.73 -9.92 -5.92
CA ILE A 51 -9.10 -11.16 -5.41
C ILE A 51 -9.15 -12.31 -6.44
N LYS A 52 -10.14 -12.31 -7.34
CA LYS A 52 -10.26 -13.32 -8.42
C LYS A 52 -9.07 -13.35 -9.38
N LEU A 53 -8.24 -12.29 -9.42
CA LEU A 53 -7.01 -12.27 -10.23
C LEU A 53 -5.90 -13.13 -9.62
N ILE A 54 -6.01 -13.45 -8.34
CA ILE A 54 -4.94 -14.08 -7.56
C ILE A 54 -5.23 -15.57 -7.39
N THR A 55 -4.26 -16.41 -7.77
CA THR A 55 -4.24 -17.80 -7.33
C THR A 55 -3.78 -17.86 -5.87
N GLN A 56 -4.58 -18.45 -4.99
CA GLN A 56 -4.27 -18.57 -3.58
C GLN A 56 -3.62 -19.93 -3.29
N LYS A 57 -2.55 -19.94 -2.50
CA LYS A 57 -1.99 -21.19 -1.95
C LYS A 57 -2.94 -21.81 -0.94
N PRO A 58 -2.90 -23.13 -0.71
CA PRO A 58 -3.55 -23.74 0.45
C PRO A 58 -3.06 -23.05 1.75
N GLY A 59 -4.00 -22.53 2.55
CA GLY A 59 -3.67 -21.79 3.77
C GLY A 59 -3.33 -20.30 3.55
N CYS A 60 -3.59 -19.75 2.37
CA CYS A 60 -3.47 -18.31 2.13
C CYS A 60 -4.30 -17.51 3.15
N THR A 61 -3.68 -16.50 3.74
CA THR A 61 -4.33 -15.61 4.70
C THR A 61 -4.82 -14.36 4.00
N ILE A 62 -6.10 -14.04 4.11
CA ILE A 62 -6.67 -12.78 3.62
C ILE A 62 -6.93 -11.89 4.82
N ILE A 63 -6.41 -10.68 4.80
CA ILE A 63 -6.63 -9.63 5.79
C ILE A 63 -7.24 -8.45 5.05
N SER A 64 -8.55 -8.29 5.18
CA SER A 64 -9.26 -7.13 4.64
C SER A 64 -9.42 -6.04 5.71
N ASN A 65 -10.01 -4.91 5.31
CA ASN A 65 -10.45 -3.90 6.26
C ASN A 65 -11.33 -4.48 7.38
N VAL A 66 -12.09 -5.54 7.12
CA VAL A 66 -12.98 -6.16 8.12
C VAL A 66 -12.18 -6.74 9.29
N GLU A 67 -11.20 -7.60 9.00
CA GLU A 67 -10.31 -8.19 10.02
C GLU A 67 -9.39 -7.11 10.62
N ALA A 68 -8.95 -6.16 9.79
CA ALA A 68 -8.00 -5.11 10.16
C ALA A 68 -8.56 -4.16 11.24
N ILE A 69 -9.88 -3.90 11.24
CA ILE A 69 -10.54 -3.02 12.23
C ILE A 69 -11.56 -3.74 13.11
N GLU A 70 -11.49 -5.06 13.16
CA GLU A 70 -12.34 -5.85 14.05
C GLU A 70 -12.20 -5.40 15.50
N GLY A 71 -13.33 -5.26 16.20
CA GLY A 71 -13.36 -4.78 17.57
C GLY A 71 -13.15 -3.26 17.74
N GLY A 72 -13.21 -2.50 16.63
CA GLY A 72 -13.12 -1.03 16.62
C GLY A 72 -11.72 -0.48 16.88
N LYS A 73 -10.69 -1.25 16.59
CA LYS A 73 -9.27 -0.87 16.69
C LYS A 73 -8.50 -1.38 15.49
N HIS A 74 -7.39 -0.72 15.16
CA HIS A 74 -6.46 -1.21 14.13
C HIS A 74 -5.66 -2.39 14.69
N ASN A 75 -5.83 -3.55 14.08
CA ASN A 75 -5.22 -4.81 14.51
C ASN A 75 -3.85 -5.03 13.88
N THR A 76 -3.06 -5.89 14.51
CA THR A 76 -1.74 -6.33 14.04
C THR A 76 -1.75 -7.84 13.87
N PHE A 77 -1.15 -8.32 12.79
CA PHE A 77 -1.09 -9.75 12.42
C PHE A 77 0.35 -10.16 12.20
N ASP A 78 0.71 -11.37 12.63
CA ASP A 78 1.95 -12.04 12.25
C ASP A 78 1.59 -13.27 11.43
N VAL A 79 1.94 -13.26 10.15
CA VAL A 79 1.67 -14.36 9.22
C VAL A 79 2.99 -14.85 8.65
N GLY A 80 3.49 -15.97 9.19
CA GLY A 80 4.73 -16.58 8.72
C GLY A 80 5.98 -15.71 8.88
N GLY A 81 6.00 -14.83 9.90
CA GLY A 81 7.09 -13.88 10.15
C GLY A 81 6.97 -12.57 9.37
N ILE A 82 5.88 -12.38 8.65
CA ILE A 82 5.50 -11.08 8.07
C ILE A 82 4.58 -10.37 9.06
N LEU A 83 5.02 -9.22 9.56
CA LEU A 83 4.21 -8.40 10.45
C LEU A 83 3.38 -7.42 9.61
N VAL A 84 2.06 -7.42 9.81
CA VAL A 84 1.10 -6.53 9.14
C VAL A 84 0.38 -5.72 10.20
N GLU A 85 0.60 -4.40 10.22
CA GLU A 85 -0.07 -3.48 11.11
C GLU A 85 -1.11 -2.68 10.32
N ALA A 86 -2.38 -2.78 10.68
CA ALA A 86 -3.41 -1.88 10.14
C ALA A 86 -3.25 -0.48 10.76
N VAL A 87 -3.49 0.54 9.97
CA VAL A 87 -3.38 1.95 10.38
C VAL A 87 -4.53 2.77 9.81
N GLU A 88 -4.74 3.98 10.33
CA GLU A 88 -5.80 4.88 9.88
C GLU A 88 -5.69 5.20 8.39
N ALA A 89 -6.82 5.08 7.68
CA ALA A 89 -7.02 5.63 6.34
C ALA A 89 -8.45 6.18 6.26
N SER A 90 -8.61 7.41 5.82
CA SER A 90 -9.92 8.02 5.62
C SER A 90 -9.83 9.33 4.84
N ASN A 91 -10.93 9.69 4.20
CA ASN A 91 -11.17 11.01 3.64
C ASN A 91 -12.68 11.22 3.43
N LYS A 92 -13.08 12.27 2.71
CA LYS A 92 -14.49 12.58 2.44
C LYS A 92 -15.24 11.47 1.67
N ASN A 93 -14.52 10.60 0.97
CA ASN A 93 -15.07 9.50 0.16
C ASN A 93 -14.88 8.13 0.82
N HIS A 94 -14.08 8.04 1.89
CA HIS A 94 -13.64 6.80 2.51
C HIS A 94 -13.88 6.87 4.03
N ASP A 95 -14.86 6.11 4.52
CA ASP A 95 -15.20 6.06 5.95
C ASP A 95 -14.06 5.38 6.74
N PRO A 96 -13.56 5.98 7.84
CA PRO A 96 -12.54 5.37 8.69
C PRO A 96 -12.95 4.04 9.33
N LYS A 97 -14.23 3.68 9.29
CA LYS A 97 -14.73 2.36 9.73
C LYS A 97 -14.71 1.30 8.65
N GLU A 98 -14.39 1.69 7.41
CA GLU A 98 -14.40 0.81 6.24
C GLU A 98 -13.08 0.81 5.48
N CYS A 99 -12.14 1.68 5.87
CA CYS A 99 -10.86 1.86 5.19
C CYS A 99 -9.69 1.78 6.15
N VAL A 100 -8.58 1.18 5.70
CA VAL A 100 -7.31 1.10 6.42
C VAL A 100 -6.15 1.30 5.46
N GLY A 101 -5.02 1.75 5.99
CA GLY A 101 -3.71 1.53 5.41
C GLY A 101 -3.02 0.34 6.08
N PHE A 102 -1.90 -0.12 5.51
CA PHE A 102 -1.09 -1.18 6.10
C PHE A 102 0.37 -0.77 6.22
N ILE A 103 1.00 -1.09 7.35
CA ILE A 103 2.45 -1.12 7.46
C ILE A 103 2.87 -2.60 7.48
N VAL A 104 3.64 -3.00 6.47
CA VAL A 104 4.13 -4.37 6.31
C VAL A 104 5.62 -4.40 6.64
N THR A 105 6.02 -5.26 7.60
CA THR A 105 7.44 -5.55 7.85
C THR A 105 7.79 -6.89 7.22
N ILE A 106 8.69 -6.84 6.23
CA ILE A 106 9.13 -7.99 5.44
C ILE A 106 10.66 -8.01 5.35
N ASP A 107 11.30 -9.08 5.77
CA ASP A 107 12.78 -9.23 5.78
C ASP A 107 13.52 -8.07 6.47
N GLY A 108 12.89 -7.41 7.46
CA GLY A 108 13.42 -6.25 8.18
C GLY A 108 13.15 -4.90 7.51
N ILE A 109 12.55 -4.87 6.32
CA ILE A 109 12.14 -3.65 5.61
C ILE A 109 10.69 -3.30 6.01
N LYS A 110 10.44 -2.03 6.32
CA LYS A 110 9.11 -1.53 6.70
C LYS A 110 8.51 -0.69 5.59
N VAL A 111 7.36 -1.12 5.10
CA VAL A 111 6.68 -0.52 3.95
C VAL A 111 5.28 -0.07 4.36
N TYR A 112 4.97 1.20 4.17
CA TYR A 112 3.62 1.74 4.36
C TYR A 112 2.87 1.83 3.04
N PHE A 113 1.71 1.21 2.99
CA PHE A 113 0.72 1.32 1.92
C PHE A 113 -0.45 2.12 2.45
N ALA A 114 -0.63 3.33 1.91
CA ALA A 114 -1.62 4.26 2.43
C ALA A 114 -3.07 3.80 2.20
N GLY A 115 -3.33 3.01 1.14
CA GLY A 115 -4.67 2.83 0.61
C GLY A 115 -5.24 4.15 0.13
N ASP A 116 -6.55 4.27 0.11
CA ASP A 116 -7.24 5.48 -0.25
C ASP A 116 -7.50 6.36 0.98
N THR A 117 -6.80 7.47 1.06
CA THR A 117 -6.82 8.33 2.25
C THR A 117 -6.48 9.78 1.92
N SER A 118 -6.84 10.69 2.81
CA SER A 118 -6.20 12.00 3.01
C SER A 118 -5.25 11.94 4.21
N LYS A 119 -4.69 13.09 4.59
CA LYS A 119 -3.83 13.19 5.77
C LYS A 119 -4.59 12.78 7.04
N THR A 120 -4.07 11.80 7.77
CA THR A 120 -4.61 11.37 9.07
C THR A 120 -3.75 11.86 10.22
N SER A 121 -4.35 11.95 11.42
CA SER A 121 -3.62 12.36 12.63
C SER A 121 -2.53 11.36 13.03
N GLN A 122 -2.73 10.09 12.69
CA GLN A 122 -1.79 9.01 13.03
C GLN A 122 -0.47 9.11 12.25
N MET A 123 -0.47 9.69 11.04
CA MET A 123 0.74 9.80 10.19
C MET A 123 1.91 10.48 10.90
N ALA A 124 1.66 11.45 11.78
CA ALA A 124 2.69 12.10 12.59
C ALA A 124 3.45 11.11 13.53
N SER A 125 2.81 10.01 13.89
CA SER A 125 3.44 8.96 14.71
C SER A 125 4.38 8.04 13.91
N PHE A 126 4.25 8.01 12.58
CA PHE A 126 4.99 7.09 11.71
C PHE A 126 6.47 7.42 11.63
N ALA A 127 6.87 8.68 11.84
CA ALA A 127 8.27 9.06 11.92
C ALA A 127 9.07 8.23 12.97
N LYS A 128 8.40 7.81 14.06
CA LYS A 128 9.01 6.95 15.09
C LYS A 128 9.15 5.49 14.65
N LYS A 129 8.42 5.06 13.62
CA LYS A 129 8.46 3.68 13.12
C LYS A 129 9.65 3.43 12.20
N GLN A 130 10.32 4.49 11.71
CA GLN A 130 11.47 4.40 10.79
C GLN A 130 11.11 3.59 9.55
N LEU A 131 10.11 4.07 8.80
CA LEU A 131 9.66 3.43 7.58
C LEU A 131 10.72 3.56 6.48
N ASP A 132 10.97 2.48 5.75
CA ASP A 132 11.86 2.49 4.58
C ASP A 132 11.14 3.05 3.36
N TYR A 133 9.87 2.68 3.16
CA TYR A 133 9.07 3.10 2.01
C TYR A 133 7.68 3.56 2.45
N ALA A 134 7.16 4.61 1.80
CA ALA A 134 5.76 5.03 1.89
C ALA A 134 5.18 5.15 0.47
N PHE A 135 4.12 4.40 0.20
CA PHE A 135 3.34 4.46 -1.04
C PHE A 135 2.10 5.31 -0.79
N LEU A 136 2.01 6.46 -1.47
CA LEU A 136 1.05 7.51 -1.18
C LEU A 136 0.14 7.74 -2.40
N CYS A 137 -1.17 7.57 -2.20
CA CYS A 137 -2.18 7.90 -3.20
C CYS A 137 -2.20 9.40 -3.47
N CYS A 138 -2.29 9.80 -4.74
CA CYS A 138 -2.18 11.22 -5.10
C CYS A 138 -3.00 11.61 -6.34
N ASP A 139 -4.20 11.01 -6.53
CA ASP A 139 -5.04 11.31 -7.70
C ASP A 139 -5.63 12.73 -7.67
N GLY A 140 -5.84 13.33 -6.50
CA GLY A 140 -6.39 14.68 -6.35
C GLY A 140 -7.88 14.80 -6.65
N VAL A 141 -8.57 13.68 -6.82
CA VAL A 141 -10.02 13.60 -7.12
C VAL A 141 -10.76 12.96 -5.97
N TYR A 142 -10.38 11.74 -5.63
CA TYR A 142 -10.95 10.95 -4.54
C TYR A 142 -10.06 10.94 -3.30
N ASN A 143 -8.75 11.12 -3.48
CA ASN A 143 -7.71 11.07 -2.47
C ASN A 143 -6.89 12.37 -2.41
N MET A 144 -5.73 12.30 -1.76
CA MET A 144 -4.79 13.44 -1.67
C MET A 144 -4.47 13.98 -3.07
N ASP A 145 -4.31 15.29 -3.16
CA ASP A 145 -3.60 15.91 -4.28
C ASP A 145 -2.08 15.83 -4.08
N LEU A 146 -1.30 16.25 -5.07
CA LEU A 146 0.16 16.19 -5.00
C LEU A 146 0.75 17.02 -3.84
N PRO A 147 0.25 18.25 -3.55
CA PRO A 147 0.71 19.00 -2.38
C PRO A 147 0.42 18.30 -1.05
N GLU A 148 -0.78 17.77 -0.86
CA GLU A 148 -1.14 17.04 0.38
C GLU A 148 -0.32 15.76 0.53
N ALA A 149 -0.12 14.99 -0.54
CA ALA A 149 0.71 13.80 -0.54
C ALA A 149 2.18 14.13 -0.21
N ALA A 150 2.71 15.24 -0.71
CA ALA A 150 4.06 15.70 -0.39
C ALA A 150 4.17 16.14 1.10
N GLU A 151 3.17 16.82 1.64
CA GLU A 151 3.10 17.14 3.07
C GLU A 151 3.07 15.88 3.93
N CYS A 152 2.26 14.88 3.55
CA CYS A 152 2.21 13.60 4.25
C CYS A 152 3.56 12.88 4.21
N ALA A 153 4.25 12.88 3.06
CA ALA A 153 5.58 12.29 2.94
C ALA A 153 6.60 12.93 3.92
N GLU A 154 6.55 14.24 4.09
CA GLU A 154 7.38 14.96 5.08
C GLU A 154 7.05 14.55 6.52
N ILE A 155 5.76 14.49 6.85
CA ILE A 155 5.29 14.14 8.21
C ILE A 155 5.65 12.69 8.55
N ILE A 156 5.46 11.76 7.61
CA ILE A 156 5.75 10.33 7.75
C ILE A 156 7.25 10.09 7.89
N GLY A 157 8.07 10.81 7.13
CA GLY A 157 9.51 10.74 7.19
C GLY A 157 10.09 9.41 6.74
N ALA A 158 9.47 8.72 5.79
CA ALA A 158 9.99 7.49 5.20
C ALA A 158 11.28 7.76 4.40
N ARG A 159 12.15 6.75 4.34
CA ARG A 159 13.40 6.84 3.58
C ARG A 159 13.17 7.06 2.09
N PHE A 160 12.11 6.47 1.53
CA PHE A 160 11.66 6.67 0.15
C PHE A 160 10.16 6.88 0.11
N ASN A 161 9.70 7.85 -0.70
CA ASN A 161 8.29 8.14 -0.92
C ASN A 161 7.92 7.91 -2.38
N VAL A 162 6.93 7.06 -2.61
CA VAL A 162 6.51 6.59 -3.94
C VAL A 162 5.10 7.08 -4.22
N PRO A 163 4.89 7.99 -5.19
CA PRO A 163 3.55 8.37 -5.61
C PRO A 163 2.88 7.22 -6.36
N VAL A 164 1.65 6.89 -5.98
CA VAL A 164 0.82 5.84 -6.56
C VAL A 164 -0.62 6.31 -6.68
N HIS A 165 -1.51 5.51 -7.26
CA HIS A 165 -2.93 5.86 -7.42
C HIS A 165 -3.07 7.30 -7.93
N MET A 166 -2.42 7.59 -9.06
CA MET A 166 -2.18 8.97 -9.51
C MET A 166 -3.33 9.56 -10.28
N LYS A 167 -4.19 8.70 -10.86
CA LYS A 167 -5.33 9.13 -11.66
C LYS A 167 -6.41 8.04 -11.63
N PRO A 168 -7.69 8.40 -11.46
CA PRO A 168 -8.77 7.43 -11.44
C PRO A 168 -8.77 6.52 -12.66
N GLY A 169 -8.79 5.20 -12.45
CA GLY A 169 -8.88 4.18 -13.49
C GLY A 169 -7.61 3.95 -14.33
N GLU A 170 -6.55 4.73 -14.16
CA GLU A 170 -5.27 4.54 -14.85
C GLU A 170 -4.27 3.79 -13.98
N LEU A 171 -3.48 2.90 -14.59
CA LEU A 171 -2.48 2.12 -13.88
C LEU A 171 -1.28 2.97 -13.46
N PHE A 172 -0.86 3.92 -14.30
CA PHE A 172 0.29 4.78 -14.06
C PHE A 172 0.21 6.08 -14.88
N ASP A 173 0.57 7.18 -14.25
CA ASP A 173 0.72 8.49 -14.89
C ASP A 173 2.13 9.04 -14.59
N ARG A 174 3.04 8.96 -15.57
CA ARG A 174 4.43 9.38 -15.41
C ARG A 174 4.56 10.89 -15.15
N GLU A 175 3.81 11.72 -15.85
CA GLU A 175 3.87 13.17 -15.68
C GLU A 175 3.47 13.55 -14.24
N ARG A 176 2.42 12.93 -13.74
CA ARG A 176 1.96 13.15 -12.37
C ARG A 176 2.96 12.61 -11.33
N ALA A 177 3.58 11.44 -11.58
CA ALA A 177 4.64 10.91 -10.72
C ALA A 177 5.85 11.85 -10.66
N GLU A 178 6.24 12.43 -11.81
CA GLU A 178 7.33 13.40 -11.90
C GLU A 178 6.98 14.74 -11.25
N ALA A 179 5.71 15.11 -11.19
CA ALA A 179 5.24 16.32 -10.51
C ALA A 179 5.14 16.18 -8.97
N PHE A 180 5.21 14.98 -8.40
CA PHE A 180 5.23 14.79 -6.97
C PHE A 180 6.51 15.37 -6.35
N THR A 181 6.38 16.28 -5.39
CA THR A 181 7.51 17.02 -4.78
C THR A 181 7.92 16.52 -3.39
N GLY A 182 7.34 15.41 -2.92
CA GLY A 182 7.70 14.83 -1.62
C GLY A 182 9.19 14.48 -1.51
N PRO A 183 9.75 14.49 -0.29
CA PRO A 183 11.16 14.22 -0.05
C PRO A 183 11.52 12.79 -0.48
N ASN A 184 12.76 12.60 -0.93
CA ASN A 184 13.29 11.29 -1.33
C ASN A 184 12.34 10.52 -2.27
N ARG A 185 11.76 11.25 -3.22
CA ARG A 185 10.86 10.66 -4.22
C ARG A 185 11.52 9.52 -4.97
N LEU A 186 10.84 8.38 -5.02
CA LEU A 186 11.17 7.26 -5.88
C LEU A 186 10.01 7.01 -6.85
N ILE A 187 10.27 6.99 -8.14
CA ILE A 187 9.26 6.67 -9.15
C ILE A 187 9.47 5.22 -9.56
N VAL A 188 8.42 4.42 -9.42
CA VAL A 188 8.34 3.03 -9.90
C VAL A 188 7.19 2.98 -10.89
N ALA A 189 7.44 2.52 -12.11
CA ALA A 189 6.41 2.43 -13.14
C ALA A 189 5.56 1.15 -12.97
N ALA A 190 4.33 1.18 -13.49
CA ALA A 190 3.51 -0.04 -13.52
C ALA A 190 4.22 -1.15 -14.31
N GLY A 191 4.22 -2.37 -13.76
CA GLY A 191 4.95 -3.51 -14.29
C GLY A 191 6.45 -3.56 -13.88
N GLU A 192 6.97 -2.57 -13.17
CA GLU A 192 8.35 -2.55 -12.71
C GLU A 192 8.51 -3.31 -11.39
N GLU A 193 9.48 -4.23 -11.36
CA GLU A 193 9.91 -4.93 -10.14
C GLU A 193 11.25 -4.38 -9.65
N ILE A 194 11.33 -4.00 -8.38
CA ILE A 194 12.55 -3.52 -7.72
C ILE A 194 12.90 -4.36 -6.49
N GLU A 195 14.15 -4.35 -6.09
CA GLU A 195 14.59 -4.86 -4.78
C GLU A 195 14.49 -3.75 -3.73
N LEU A 196 13.80 -4.04 -2.61
CA LEU A 196 13.72 -3.13 -1.47
C LEU A 196 14.99 -3.25 -0.60
N ARG A 197 15.52 -2.11 -0.13
CA ARG A 197 16.79 -2.05 0.61
C ARG A 197 16.84 -0.88 1.61
#